data_e693935b0a8044b8a74cc6d151444e54
#
_entry.id   e693935b0a8044b8a74cc6d151444e54
#
_cell.length_a   1.000
_cell.length_b   1.000
_cell.length_c   1.000
_cell.angle_alpha   90.00
_cell.angle_beta   90.00
_cell.angle_gamma   90.00
#
_symmetry.space_group_name_H-M   'P 1'
#
loop_
_entity.id
_entity.type
_entity.pdbx_description
1 polymer ?
#
loop_
_entity_poly.entity_id
_entity_poly.type
_entity_poly.pdbx_seq_one_letter_code
_entity_poly.pdbx_strand_id
1 'polypeptide(L)'
;MSESRHSDIRLSLTEGTADKEYQAWLEQVDGHFHVDFAYGRRGSALKTGRKTASPLPLEEAAAALARLVRSKEAKGYTRDASGAAYRATDLAGRVSGHAVQLLNPIEEADLEALLVSTQHVTQEKFDGCRLLVEKGPEGVRGVNKLGLYVGCAVAVAEAVAALPVRSCVLDGEAVGATLHVFDLL
;
A
#
# COMPACT_ATOMS: atom_id res chain seq x y z
N MET A 1 27.91 -23.56 -11.22
CA MET A 1 28.11 -22.33 -10.44
C MET A 1 26.94 -22.25 -9.46
N SER A 2 27.21 -22.20 -8.17
CA SER A 2 26.13 -22.21 -7.16
C SER A 2 25.56 -20.79 -7.07
N GLU A 3 24.36 -20.59 -7.61
CA GLU A 3 23.59 -19.38 -7.36
C GLU A 3 23.23 -19.39 -5.87
N SER A 4 23.72 -18.40 -5.11
CA SER A 4 23.41 -18.28 -3.69
C SER A 4 22.53 -17.06 -3.44
N ARG A 5 21.34 -17.30 -2.90
CA ARG A 5 20.44 -16.25 -2.44
C ARG A 5 20.96 -15.65 -1.15
N HIS A 6 21.02 -14.33 -1.12
CA HIS A 6 21.35 -13.54 0.06
C HIS A 6 20.21 -12.58 0.38
N SER A 7 20.04 -12.28 1.67
CA SER A 7 19.05 -11.28 2.13
C SER A 7 17.63 -11.57 1.63
N ASP A 8 17.16 -12.81 1.76
CA ASP A 8 15.79 -13.22 1.39
C ASP A 8 14.78 -12.50 2.31
N ILE A 9 13.91 -11.70 1.70
CA ILE A 9 12.86 -10.95 2.38
C ILE A 9 11.52 -11.44 1.83
N ARG A 10 10.63 -11.85 2.74
CA ARG A 10 9.26 -12.23 2.43
C ARG A 10 8.30 -11.20 2.97
N LEU A 11 7.38 -10.82 2.13
CA LEU A 11 6.30 -9.89 2.46
C LEU A 11 4.97 -10.54 2.10
N SER A 12 3.96 -10.28 2.88
CA SER A 12 2.62 -10.79 2.64
C SER A 12 1.58 -9.69 2.73
N LEU A 13 0.53 -9.80 1.94
CA LEU A 13 -0.61 -8.91 1.92
C LEU A 13 -1.88 -9.75 1.84
N THR A 14 -2.72 -9.64 2.86
CA THR A 14 -4.07 -10.21 2.86
C THR A 14 -5.07 -9.07 2.76
N GLU A 15 -5.82 -9.02 1.65
CA GLU A 15 -6.80 -7.99 1.36
C GLU A 15 -8.08 -8.63 0.82
N GLY A 16 -9.14 -8.62 1.60
CA GLY A 16 -10.38 -9.33 1.28
C GLY A 16 -10.12 -10.82 1.06
N THR A 17 -10.49 -11.33 -0.11
CA THR A 17 -10.22 -12.72 -0.53
C THR A 17 -8.83 -12.91 -1.15
N ALA A 18 -8.08 -11.84 -1.37
CA ALA A 18 -6.74 -11.88 -1.94
C ALA A 18 -5.71 -12.13 -0.83
N ASP A 19 -4.95 -13.19 -0.96
CA ASP A 19 -3.80 -13.51 -0.14
C ASP A 19 -2.57 -13.58 -1.03
N LYS A 20 -1.72 -12.54 -0.93
CA LYS A 20 -0.57 -12.32 -1.82
C LYS A 20 0.73 -12.47 -1.07
N GLU A 21 1.72 -13.01 -1.76
CA GLU A 21 3.09 -13.12 -1.31
C GLU A 21 4.01 -12.37 -2.28
N TYR A 22 4.99 -11.70 -1.71
CA TYR A 22 6.08 -11.05 -2.44
C TYR A 22 7.41 -11.43 -1.78
N GLN A 23 8.31 -12.00 -2.54
CA GLN A 23 9.66 -12.34 -2.11
C GLN A 23 10.65 -11.45 -2.86
N ALA A 24 11.71 -11.00 -2.20
CA ALA A 24 12.80 -10.27 -2.84
C ALA A 24 14.13 -10.68 -2.20
N TRP A 25 15.15 -10.86 -3.03
CA TRP A 25 16.46 -11.32 -2.57
C TRP A 25 17.59 -10.73 -3.42
N LEU A 26 18.82 -10.87 -2.92
CA LEU A 26 20.02 -10.63 -3.70
C LEU A 26 20.50 -11.96 -4.30
N GLU A 27 20.67 -12.00 -5.60
CA GLU A 27 21.25 -13.13 -6.33
C GLU A 27 22.69 -12.81 -6.69
N GLN A 28 23.65 -13.59 -6.17
CA GLN A 28 25.06 -13.36 -6.42
C GLN A 28 25.49 -13.97 -7.76
N VAL A 29 26.14 -13.16 -8.59
CA VAL A 29 26.73 -13.56 -9.87
C VAL A 29 28.10 -12.93 -9.97
N ASP A 30 29.15 -13.74 -10.03
CA ASP A 30 30.55 -13.33 -10.22
C ASP A 30 31.00 -12.19 -9.27
N GLY A 31 30.63 -12.29 -8.00
CA GLY A 31 31.00 -11.31 -6.95
C GLY A 31 30.18 -10.03 -6.92
N HIS A 32 29.23 -9.88 -7.83
CA HIS A 32 28.23 -8.82 -7.89
C HIS A 32 26.82 -9.37 -7.60
N PHE A 33 25.81 -8.51 -7.51
CA PHE A 33 24.47 -8.92 -7.08
C PHE A 33 23.39 -8.35 -8.00
N HIS A 34 22.43 -9.20 -8.33
CA HIS A 34 21.14 -8.78 -8.85
C HIS A 34 20.12 -8.68 -7.72
N VAL A 35 19.12 -7.81 -7.89
CA VAL A 35 17.91 -7.81 -7.08
C VAL A 35 16.84 -8.56 -7.84
N ASP A 36 16.48 -9.72 -7.33
CA ASP A 36 15.45 -10.59 -7.90
C ASP A 36 14.22 -10.61 -7.00
N PHE A 37 13.07 -10.92 -7.58
CA PHE A 37 11.82 -10.99 -6.85
C PHE A 37 10.90 -12.08 -7.39
N ALA A 38 9.97 -12.52 -6.54
CA ALA A 38 8.85 -13.38 -6.91
C ALA A 38 7.56 -12.86 -6.27
N TYR A 39 6.43 -13.02 -6.93
CA TYR A 39 5.14 -12.60 -6.42
C TYR A 39 3.99 -13.44 -6.95
N GLY A 40 2.91 -13.50 -6.19
CA GLY A 40 1.71 -14.22 -6.57
C GLY A 40 0.74 -14.42 -5.41
N ARG A 41 -0.21 -15.31 -5.59
CA ARG A 41 -1.07 -15.77 -4.51
C ARG A 41 -0.27 -16.70 -3.59
N ARG A 42 -0.40 -16.50 -2.28
CA ARG A 42 0.27 -17.37 -1.31
C ARG A 42 -0.16 -18.84 -1.51
N GLY A 43 0.84 -19.73 -1.49
CA GLY A 43 0.61 -21.15 -1.74
C GLY A 43 0.44 -21.54 -3.21
N SER A 44 0.58 -20.60 -4.15
CA SER A 44 0.58 -20.85 -5.60
C SER A 44 1.97 -20.67 -6.19
N ALA A 45 2.17 -21.10 -7.44
CA ALA A 45 3.39 -20.81 -8.18
C ALA A 45 3.58 -19.30 -8.33
N LEU A 46 4.72 -18.79 -7.87
CA LEU A 46 5.04 -17.38 -7.92
C LEU A 46 5.65 -17.02 -9.28
N LYS A 47 5.30 -15.85 -9.79
CA LYS A 47 5.95 -15.25 -10.96
C LYS A 47 7.25 -14.58 -10.50
N THR A 48 8.36 -14.92 -11.16
CA THR A 48 9.69 -14.36 -10.87
C THR A 48 10.01 -13.20 -11.79
N GLY A 49 10.91 -12.34 -11.35
CA GLY A 49 11.45 -11.25 -12.16
C GLY A 49 12.73 -10.68 -11.56
N ARG A 50 13.44 -9.90 -12.35
CA ARG A 50 14.68 -9.21 -11.97
C ARG A 50 14.46 -7.71 -11.99
N LYS A 51 14.93 -7.01 -10.96
CA LYS A 51 14.75 -5.57 -10.81
C LYS A 51 15.92 -4.77 -11.39
N THR A 52 17.13 -5.31 -11.37
CA THR A 52 18.36 -4.67 -11.86
C THR A 52 18.70 -5.19 -13.25
N ALA A 53 19.00 -4.29 -14.19
CA ALA A 53 19.37 -4.66 -15.57
C ALA A 53 20.76 -5.30 -15.62
N SER A 54 21.69 -4.87 -14.77
CA SER A 54 23.04 -5.38 -14.62
C SER A 54 23.35 -5.71 -13.16
N PRO A 55 24.34 -6.59 -12.89
CA PRO A 55 24.76 -6.86 -11.53
C PRO A 55 25.42 -5.62 -10.90
N LEU A 56 25.19 -5.41 -9.62
CA LEU A 56 25.62 -4.24 -8.85
C LEU A 56 26.61 -4.66 -7.76
N PRO A 57 27.48 -3.77 -7.27
CA PRO A 57 28.18 -3.96 -6.01
C PRO A 57 27.18 -4.21 -4.88
N LEU A 58 27.60 -4.95 -3.83
CA LEU A 58 26.73 -5.35 -2.73
C LEU A 58 25.95 -4.17 -2.09
N GLU A 59 26.64 -3.05 -1.87
CA GLU A 59 26.06 -1.88 -1.21
C GLU A 59 24.94 -1.25 -2.06
N GLU A 60 25.15 -1.13 -3.36
CA GLU A 60 24.16 -0.59 -4.30
C GLU A 60 22.98 -1.56 -4.47
N ALA A 61 23.24 -2.85 -4.55
CA ALA A 61 22.23 -3.89 -4.63
C ALA A 61 21.37 -3.93 -3.36
N ALA A 62 21.99 -3.83 -2.18
CA ALA A 62 21.29 -3.75 -0.90
C ALA A 62 20.40 -2.49 -0.81
N ALA A 63 20.89 -1.34 -1.27
CA ALA A 63 20.10 -0.11 -1.33
C ALA A 63 18.90 -0.25 -2.31
N ALA A 64 19.10 -0.92 -3.46
CA ALA A 64 18.04 -1.18 -4.42
C ALA A 64 16.99 -2.15 -3.86
N LEU A 65 17.42 -3.22 -3.15
CA LEU A 65 16.52 -4.14 -2.45
C LEU A 65 15.71 -3.42 -1.39
N ALA A 66 16.35 -2.59 -0.56
CA ALA A 66 15.68 -1.82 0.47
C ALA A 66 14.63 -0.84 -0.10
N ARG A 67 14.90 -0.18 -1.24
CA ARG A 67 13.91 0.65 -1.94
C ARG A 67 12.73 -0.17 -2.43
N LEU A 68 12.99 -1.35 -3.01
CA LEU A 68 11.95 -2.25 -3.48
C LEU A 68 11.04 -2.70 -2.33
N VAL A 69 11.62 -3.10 -1.20
CA VAL A 69 10.89 -3.52 0.00
C VAL A 69 10.02 -2.38 0.53
N ARG A 70 10.58 -1.19 0.74
CA ARG A 70 9.80 -0.01 1.17
C ARG A 70 8.63 0.29 0.25
N SER A 71 8.82 0.18 -1.07
CA SER A 71 7.73 0.40 -2.03
C SER A 71 6.61 -0.64 -1.93
N LYS A 72 6.88 -1.82 -1.39
CA LYS A 72 5.87 -2.86 -1.13
C LYS A 72 5.21 -2.67 0.24
N GLU A 73 6.00 -2.33 1.25
CA GLU A 73 5.48 -2.00 2.59
C GLU A 73 4.50 -0.80 2.49
N ALA A 74 4.83 0.22 1.70
CA ALA A 74 3.92 1.34 1.40
C ALA A 74 2.62 0.91 0.69
N LYS A 75 2.57 -0.27 0.10
CA LYS A 75 1.36 -0.87 -0.51
C LYS A 75 0.64 -1.86 0.42
N GLY A 76 0.95 -1.83 1.69
CA GLY A 76 0.32 -2.66 2.71
C GLY A 76 0.91 -4.07 2.86
N TYR A 77 2.02 -4.39 2.16
CA TYR A 77 2.73 -5.62 2.44
C TYR A 77 3.46 -5.52 3.78
N THR A 78 3.42 -6.58 4.57
CA THR A 78 4.12 -6.68 5.86
C THR A 78 5.12 -7.83 5.84
N ARG A 79 6.12 -7.78 6.72
CA ARG A 79 7.15 -8.83 6.86
C ARG A 79 6.65 -10.05 7.62
N ASP A 80 5.52 -9.94 8.30
CA ASP A 80 4.93 -11.06 9.02
C ASP A 80 4.29 -12.04 8.04
N ALA A 81 4.25 -13.32 8.42
CA ALA A 81 3.54 -14.35 7.66
C ALA A 81 2.02 -14.10 7.56
N SER A 82 1.47 -13.30 8.47
CA SER A 82 0.05 -12.93 8.48
C SER A 82 -0.29 -11.76 7.56
N GLY A 83 0.68 -10.90 7.21
CA GLY A 83 0.39 -9.59 6.60
C GLY A 83 -0.32 -8.66 7.60
N ALA A 84 -0.60 -7.43 7.22
CA ALA A 84 -1.61 -6.65 7.93
C ALA A 84 -2.93 -7.42 7.81
N ALA A 85 -3.53 -7.78 8.94
CA ALA A 85 -4.81 -8.47 8.93
C ALA A 85 -5.87 -7.54 8.32
N TYR A 86 -6.48 -7.97 7.22
CA TYR A 86 -7.56 -7.23 6.58
C TYR A 86 -8.91 -7.84 6.92
N ARG A 87 -9.86 -7.00 7.22
CA ARG A 87 -11.26 -7.40 7.31
C ARG A 87 -11.83 -7.45 5.90
N ALA A 88 -12.23 -8.63 5.45
CA ALA A 88 -12.95 -8.81 4.20
C ALA A 88 -14.35 -8.17 4.28
N THR A 89 -14.92 -7.85 3.13
CA THR A 89 -16.32 -7.42 3.00
C THR A 89 -17.03 -8.27 1.97
N ASP A 90 -18.26 -8.69 2.27
CA ASP A 90 -19.12 -9.42 1.33
C ASP A 90 -19.54 -8.55 0.13
N LEU A 91 -19.32 -7.24 0.25
CA LEU A 91 -19.61 -6.27 -0.82
C LEU A 91 -18.42 -6.06 -1.76
N ALA A 92 -17.30 -6.79 -1.59
CA ALA A 92 -16.07 -6.58 -2.38
C ALA A 92 -16.35 -6.47 -3.88
N GLY A 93 -15.88 -5.39 -4.50
CA GLY A 93 -16.07 -5.09 -5.91
C GLY A 93 -17.42 -4.47 -6.29
N ARG A 94 -18.37 -4.32 -5.35
CA ARG A 94 -19.63 -3.58 -5.59
C ARG A 94 -19.40 -2.08 -5.50
N VAL A 95 -20.17 -1.32 -6.26
CA VAL A 95 -20.16 0.15 -6.24
C VAL A 95 -20.70 0.64 -4.90
N SER A 96 -19.96 1.51 -4.22
CA SER A 96 -20.33 2.08 -2.92
C SER A 96 -21.27 3.27 -3.00
N GLY A 97 -21.30 3.94 -4.14
CA GLY A 97 -21.99 5.23 -4.31
C GLY A 97 -21.11 6.44 -3.94
N HIS A 98 -19.95 6.24 -3.35
CA HIS A 98 -19.00 7.32 -3.09
C HIS A 98 -18.16 7.61 -4.32
N ALA A 99 -18.14 8.89 -4.74
CA ALA A 99 -17.21 9.38 -5.74
C ALA A 99 -15.96 9.90 -5.06
N VAL A 100 -14.81 9.30 -5.39
CA VAL A 100 -13.52 9.75 -4.88
C VAL A 100 -13.08 10.96 -5.67
N GLN A 101 -12.87 12.09 -4.98
CA GLN A 101 -12.31 13.28 -5.60
C GLN A 101 -10.82 13.07 -5.89
N LEU A 102 -10.44 13.14 -7.16
CA LEU A 102 -9.04 13.07 -7.57
C LEU A 102 -8.42 14.45 -7.48
N LEU A 103 -7.13 14.50 -7.11
CA LEU A 103 -6.36 15.72 -7.11
C LEU A 103 -6.10 16.19 -8.55
N ASN A 104 -6.27 17.49 -8.79
CA ASN A 104 -5.82 18.11 -10.02
C ASN A 104 -4.36 18.55 -9.86
N PRO A 105 -3.49 18.30 -10.86
CA PRO A 105 -2.15 18.86 -10.84
C PRO A 105 -2.24 20.39 -10.93
N ILE A 106 -1.29 21.07 -10.30
CA ILE A 106 -1.10 22.51 -10.41
C ILE A 106 0.24 22.76 -11.11
N GLU A 107 0.34 23.89 -11.79
CA GLU A 107 1.61 24.33 -12.36
C GLU A 107 2.48 24.97 -11.26
N GLU A 108 3.79 24.86 -11.39
CA GLU A 108 4.75 25.42 -10.43
C GLU A 108 4.57 26.93 -10.26
N ALA A 109 4.17 27.64 -11.33
CA ALA A 109 3.89 29.07 -11.30
C ALA A 109 2.72 29.47 -10.38
N ASP A 110 1.78 28.57 -10.10
CA ASP A 110 0.62 28.82 -9.26
C ASP A 110 0.89 28.52 -7.78
N LEU A 111 2.01 27.85 -7.47
CA LEU A 111 2.32 27.34 -6.14
C LEU A 111 2.42 28.48 -5.11
N GLU A 112 3.11 29.57 -5.44
CA GLU A 112 3.32 30.69 -4.51
C GLU A 112 1.99 31.35 -4.12
N ALA A 113 1.09 31.55 -5.07
CA ALA A 113 -0.24 32.09 -4.83
C ALA A 113 -1.10 31.18 -3.95
N LEU A 114 -0.98 29.87 -4.13
CA LEU A 114 -1.70 28.89 -3.32
C LEU A 114 -1.15 28.80 -1.90
N LEU A 115 0.18 28.88 -1.71
CA LEU A 115 0.82 28.82 -0.39
C LEU A 115 0.47 30.01 0.52
N VAL A 116 0.22 31.20 -0.05
CA VAL A 116 -0.18 32.38 0.72
C VAL A 116 -1.71 32.52 0.86
N SER A 117 -2.47 31.68 0.19
CA SER A 117 -3.94 31.71 0.23
C SER A 117 -4.47 31.19 1.56
N THR A 118 -5.35 31.94 2.20
CA THR A 118 -6.06 31.54 3.42
C THR A 118 -7.18 30.51 3.15
N GLN A 119 -7.45 30.21 1.89
CA GLN A 119 -8.47 29.26 1.43
C GLN A 119 -7.90 27.87 1.13
N HIS A 120 -6.58 27.73 1.21
CA HIS A 120 -5.87 26.49 0.91
C HIS A 120 -5.05 26.01 2.10
N VAL A 121 -4.91 24.71 2.22
CA VAL A 121 -4.04 24.06 3.20
C VAL A 121 -3.04 23.15 2.48
N THR A 122 -1.84 23.06 3.03
CA THR A 122 -0.82 22.15 2.53
C THR A 122 -0.82 20.87 3.38
N GLN A 123 -0.80 19.73 2.75
CA GLN A 123 -0.75 18.43 3.41
C GLN A 123 0.39 17.59 2.85
N GLU A 124 0.94 16.71 3.68
CA GLU A 124 1.90 15.71 3.23
C GLU A 124 1.23 14.73 2.26
N LYS A 125 1.90 14.45 1.15
CA LYS A 125 1.47 13.40 0.23
C LYS A 125 2.08 12.06 0.64
N PHE A 126 1.28 11.22 1.27
CA PHE A 126 1.66 9.86 1.60
C PHE A 126 1.72 8.97 0.34
N ASP A 127 2.63 8.00 0.33
CA ASP A 127 2.77 7.01 -0.76
C ASP A 127 2.20 5.66 -0.31
N GLY A 128 0.93 5.46 -0.53
CA GLY A 128 0.17 4.29 -0.14
C GLY A 128 -0.90 3.91 -1.15
N CYS A 129 -2.09 3.58 -0.65
CA CYS A 129 -3.28 3.32 -1.43
C CYS A 129 -4.43 4.20 -0.96
N ARG A 130 -5.04 4.97 -1.88
CA ARG A 130 -6.25 5.74 -1.56
C ARG A 130 -7.32 4.83 -1.02
N LEU A 131 -7.82 5.14 0.16
CA LEU A 131 -8.88 4.40 0.83
C LEU A 131 -9.85 5.36 1.50
N LEU A 132 -11.11 5.30 1.11
CA LEU A 132 -12.19 5.84 1.92
C LEU A 132 -12.62 4.78 2.93
N VAL A 133 -12.90 5.20 4.16
CA VAL A 133 -13.43 4.31 5.19
C VAL A 133 -14.77 4.83 5.64
N GLU A 134 -15.81 4.10 5.25
CA GLU A 134 -17.19 4.36 5.64
C GLU A 134 -17.50 3.70 6.97
N LYS A 135 -18.01 4.46 7.93
CA LYS A 135 -18.67 3.96 9.14
C LYS A 135 -20.16 4.18 9.04
N GLY A 136 -20.92 3.13 9.23
CA GLY A 136 -22.38 3.17 9.23
C GLY A 136 -23.00 2.16 10.22
N PRO A 137 -24.34 2.04 10.22
CA PRO A 137 -25.05 1.12 11.12
C PRO A 137 -24.65 -0.35 10.97
N GLU A 138 -24.22 -0.72 9.76
CA GLU A 138 -23.80 -2.08 9.43
C GLU A 138 -22.30 -2.34 9.65
N GLY A 139 -21.57 -1.37 10.20
CA GLY A 139 -20.16 -1.47 10.53
C GLY A 139 -19.26 -0.58 9.67
N VAL A 140 -17.99 -0.97 9.61
CA VAL A 140 -16.94 -0.23 8.91
C VAL A 140 -16.57 -0.95 7.62
N ARG A 141 -16.48 -0.20 6.51
CA ARG A 141 -16.16 -0.69 5.16
C ARG A 141 -15.12 0.19 4.49
N GLY A 142 -14.24 -0.42 3.72
CA GLY A 142 -13.30 0.30 2.86
C GLY A 142 -13.88 0.52 1.46
N VAL A 143 -13.51 1.63 0.82
CA VAL A 143 -13.85 1.95 -0.57
C VAL A 143 -12.56 2.41 -1.28
N ASN A 144 -12.26 1.82 -2.42
CA ASN A 144 -11.06 2.15 -3.18
C ASN A 144 -11.24 3.40 -4.08
N LYS A 145 -10.18 3.83 -4.73
CA LYS A 145 -10.18 4.99 -5.65
C LYS A 145 -11.17 4.90 -6.83
N LEU A 146 -11.71 3.70 -7.11
CA LEU A 146 -12.72 3.50 -8.15
C LEU A 146 -14.16 3.54 -7.59
N GLY A 147 -14.34 3.84 -6.31
CA GLY A 147 -15.63 3.83 -5.65
C GLY A 147 -16.17 2.42 -5.35
N LEU A 148 -15.32 1.39 -5.37
CA LEU A 148 -15.72 0.02 -5.10
C LEU A 148 -15.40 -0.37 -3.67
N TYR A 149 -16.31 -1.10 -3.03
CA TYR A 149 -16.06 -1.69 -1.72
C TYR A 149 -14.86 -2.65 -1.76
N VAL A 150 -13.99 -2.51 -0.76
CA VAL A 150 -12.81 -3.34 -0.55
C VAL A 150 -12.65 -3.64 0.94
N GLY A 151 -11.86 -4.65 1.28
CA GLY A 151 -11.43 -4.86 2.64
C GLY A 151 -10.53 -3.72 3.13
N CYS A 152 -10.47 -3.51 4.43
CA CYS A 152 -9.51 -2.60 5.05
C CYS A 152 -8.76 -3.29 6.20
N ALA A 153 -7.60 -2.73 6.58
CA ALA A 153 -6.83 -3.25 7.68
C ALA A 153 -7.68 -3.32 8.96
N VAL A 154 -7.58 -4.42 9.70
CA VAL A 154 -8.37 -4.62 10.94
C VAL A 154 -8.15 -3.47 11.91
N ALA A 155 -6.90 -3.03 12.09
CA ALA A 155 -6.56 -1.91 12.96
C ALA A 155 -7.27 -0.61 12.55
N VAL A 156 -7.38 -0.33 11.23
CA VAL A 156 -8.13 0.83 10.72
C VAL A 156 -9.63 0.66 10.99
N ALA A 157 -10.18 -0.54 10.73
CA ALA A 157 -11.60 -0.79 10.95
C ALA A 157 -11.99 -0.65 12.46
N GLU A 158 -11.15 -1.13 13.36
CA GLU A 158 -11.35 -1.02 14.81
C GLU A 158 -11.23 0.44 15.28
N ALA A 159 -10.22 1.17 14.83
CA ALA A 159 -10.05 2.58 15.17
C ALA A 159 -11.24 3.42 14.70
N VAL A 160 -11.71 3.22 13.47
CA VAL A 160 -12.87 3.93 12.93
C VAL A 160 -14.17 3.50 13.62
N ALA A 161 -14.33 2.22 13.96
CA ALA A 161 -15.47 1.74 14.74
C ALA A 161 -15.57 2.42 16.12
N ALA A 162 -14.42 2.70 16.75
CA ALA A 162 -14.33 3.33 18.06
C ALA A 162 -14.63 4.85 18.05
N LEU A 163 -14.70 5.50 16.90
CA LEU A 163 -15.02 6.94 16.83
C LEU A 163 -16.41 7.22 17.46
N PRO A 164 -16.58 8.31 18.22
CA PRO A 164 -17.83 8.63 18.92
C PRO A 164 -18.89 9.26 17.99
N VAL A 165 -19.02 8.74 16.77
CA VAL A 165 -20.00 9.16 15.77
C VAL A 165 -20.76 7.96 15.22
N ARG A 166 -22.02 8.17 14.81
CA ARG A 166 -22.86 7.09 14.27
C ARG A 166 -22.45 6.72 12.84
N SER A 167 -22.11 7.72 12.05
CA SER A 167 -21.70 7.55 10.66
C SER A 167 -20.69 8.62 10.27
N CYS A 168 -19.75 8.25 9.43
CA CYS A 168 -18.79 9.16 8.77
C CYS A 168 -18.18 8.45 7.57
N VAL A 169 -17.60 9.23 6.68
CA VAL A 169 -16.72 8.75 5.61
C VAL A 169 -15.40 9.48 5.75
N LEU A 170 -14.35 8.76 6.06
CA LEU A 170 -12.99 9.29 6.14
C LEU A 170 -12.31 9.03 4.80
N ASP A 171 -11.69 10.04 4.24
CA ASP A 171 -10.88 9.90 3.04
C ASP A 171 -9.40 10.02 3.40
N GLY A 172 -8.59 9.09 2.93
CA GLY A 172 -7.20 9.00 3.35
C GLY A 172 -6.34 8.13 2.44
N GLU A 173 -5.07 8.07 2.81
CA GLU A 173 -4.08 7.19 2.20
C GLU A 173 -3.73 6.08 3.18
N ALA A 174 -3.95 4.83 2.80
CA ALA A 174 -3.60 3.66 3.61
C ALA A 174 -2.14 3.26 3.34
N VAL A 175 -1.33 3.28 4.40
CA VAL A 175 0.06 2.81 4.39
C VAL A 175 0.20 1.70 5.42
N GLY A 176 0.27 0.46 4.97
CA GLY A 176 0.26 -0.70 5.86
C GLY A 176 -1.05 -0.81 6.64
N ALA A 177 -0.95 -0.81 7.97
CA ALA A 177 -2.09 -0.88 8.89
C ALA A 177 -2.59 0.50 9.36
N THR A 178 -2.08 1.59 8.79
CA THR A 178 -2.40 2.96 9.18
C THR A 178 -3.17 3.67 8.06
N LEU A 179 -4.22 4.41 8.40
CA LEU A 179 -4.91 5.33 7.50
C LEU A 179 -4.51 6.77 7.87
N HIS A 180 -3.85 7.46 6.94
CA HIS A 180 -3.56 8.88 7.03
C HIS A 180 -4.75 9.64 6.45
N VAL A 181 -5.61 10.15 7.35
CA VAL A 181 -6.84 10.86 6.98
C VAL A 181 -6.51 12.29 6.61
N PHE A 182 -7.04 12.77 5.51
CA PHE A 182 -6.89 14.14 5.06
C PHE A 182 -8.23 14.81 4.74
N ASP A 183 -9.34 14.06 4.70
CA ASP A 183 -10.67 14.63 4.54
C ASP A 183 -11.74 13.83 5.28
N LEU A 184 -12.84 14.52 5.62
CA LEU A 184 -14.04 13.98 6.25
C LEU A 184 -15.25 14.41 5.41
N LEU A 185 -15.96 13.43 4.85
CA LEU A 185 -17.10 13.63 3.94
C LEU A 185 -18.44 13.41 4.65
#